data_d8fe5bc9a098b4d7a5ddf98f68d32ed1
#
_entry.id   d8fe5bc9a098b4d7a5ddf98f68d32ed1
#
_cell.length_a   1.000
_cell.length_b   1.000
_cell.length_c   1.000
_cell.angle_alpha   90.00
_cell.angle_beta   90.00
_cell.angle_gamma   90.00
#
_symmetry.space_group_name_H-M   'P 1'
#
loop_
_entity.id
_entity.type
_entity.pdbx_description
1 polymer ?
#
loop_
_entity_poly.entity_id
_entity_poly.type
_entity_poly.pdbx_seq_one_letter_code
_entity_poly.pdbx_strand_id
1 'polypeptide(L)'
;MTETVKAPDAAEIAAPRANRLAGPLDDVAGDAGYVEHPPRVGFFTDTSICIGCKACEVACKTWNAVPDDGFDLLGMSFDNSGMLGANTWRHVEFIEQAKPIGRQDPSFAGLPTGPSGAQQQGEVVAERLRRSERGGGELGTTPLHESHESADLGMPTFTRPGDGSGAESRTDFRWLMASDVCKHCTHAGCLDVCPTGALFRTEFGTVVVQQDICNGCGYCVSACPYGVIDRREHDGRAQKCTLCYDRLGDGLEPACAKACPTKSIQFGELDELRARADARLAQLHDLGVKEAQLYGHDPDDGVGGDGAFFLLLDEPEAYGFPPDPVVPTAYAPQMWRRAAQAAAGFLGAAVSAFVAAAVLGGRR
;
A
#
# COMPACT_ATOMS: atom_id res chain seq x y z
N MET A 1 -3.85 -15.79 30.82
CA MET A 1 -2.83 -14.76 31.14
C MET A 1 -2.35 -14.25 29.81
N THR A 2 -2.94 -13.17 29.32
CA THR A 2 -2.53 -12.48 28.09
C THR A 2 -1.38 -11.56 28.48
N GLU A 3 -0.14 -11.95 28.16
CA GLU A 3 0.98 -11.01 28.20
C GLU A 3 0.69 -9.88 27.21
N THR A 4 0.47 -8.69 27.74
CA THR A 4 0.47 -7.47 26.96
C THR A 4 1.88 -7.27 26.41
N VAL A 5 2.04 -7.44 25.11
CA VAL A 5 3.27 -7.08 24.42
C VAL A 5 3.47 -5.57 24.60
N LYS A 6 4.51 -5.22 25.36
CA LYS A 6 4.87 -3.83 25.62
C LYS A 6 5.36 -3.23 24.29
N ALA A 7 4.82 -2.07 23.92
CA ALA A 7 5.32 -1.31 22.78
C ALA A 7 6.84 -1.08 22.91
N PRO A 8 7.63 -1.22 21.85
CA PRO A 8 9.07 -1.00 21.89
C PRO A 8 9.38 0.44 22.31
N ASP A 9 10.41 0.64 23.11
CA ASP A 9 10.85 1.98 23.47
C ASP A 9 11.73 2.61 22.35
N ALA A 10 11.93 3.93 22.41
CA ALA A 10 12.69 4.67 21.39
C ALA A 10 14.14 4.14 21.22
N ALA A 11 14.73 3.57 22.27
CA ALA A 11 16.06 2.94 22.19
C ALA A 11 15.99 1.58 21.48
N GLU A 12 14.89 0.86 21.60
CA GLU A 12 14.63 -0.40 20.95
C GLU A 12 14.34 -0.19 19.44
N ILE A 13 13.68 0.92 19.07
CA ILE A 13 13.46 1.35 17.67
C ILE A 13 14.79 1.82 17.03
N ALA A 14 15.67 2.49 17.76
CA ALA A 14 16.98 2.92 17.27
C ALA A 14 18.01 1.76 17.14
N ALA A 15 17.79 0.65 17.85
CA ALA A 15 18.67 -0.52 17.80
C ALA A 15 18.81 -1.17 16.41
N PRO A 16 17.79 -1.21 15.54
CA PRO A 16 17.91 -1.73 14.20
C PRO A 16 18.93 -1.00 13.32
N ARG A 17 19.04 0.33 13.44
CA ARG A 17 20.03 1.12 12.69
C ARG A 17 21.47 0.76 13.04
N ALA A 18 21.74 0.54 14.32
CA ALA A 18 23.09 0.22 14.83
C ALA A 18 23.51 -1.23 14.61
N ASN A 19 22.60 -2.15 14.38
CA ASN A 19 22.82 -3.60 14.36
C ASN A 19 22.62 -4.29 13.00
N ARG A 20 22.56 -3.54 11.91
CA ARG A 20 22.32 -4.13 10.59
C ARG A 20 23.50 -4.95 10.10
N LEU A 21 23.21 -6.05 9.41
CA LEU A 21 24.22 -6.85 8.72
C LEU A 21 24.96 -6.04 7.63
N ALA A 22 24.23 -5.14 6.96
CA ALA A 22 24.72 -4.27 5.92
C ALA A 22 25.17 -2.87 6.42
N GLY A 23 25.07 -2.57 7.72
CA GLY A 23 25.34 -1.24 8.26
C GLY A 23 24.26 -0.20 7.97
N PRO A 24 24.48 1.08 8.31
CA PRO A 24 23.58 2.16 7.92
C PRO A 24 23.58 2.31 6.40
N LEU A 25 22.41 2.60 5.82
CA LEU A 25 22.25 2.84 4.38
C LEU A 25 21.90 4.34 4.18
N ASP A 26 22.91 5.19 4.25
CA ASP A 26 22.76 6.63 4.02
C ASP A 26 22.65 6.93 2.52
N ASP A 27 23.37 6.16 1.70
CA ASP A 27 23.28 6.18 0.25
C ASP A 27 23.03 4.77 -0.30
N VAL A 28 21.77 4.45 -0.54
CA VAL A 28 21.36 3.08 -0.92
C VAL A 28 21.90 2.60 -2.28
N ALA A 29 22.21 3.50 -3.20
CA ALA A 29 22.81 3.16 -4.49
C ALA A 29 24.34 3.05 -4.39
N GLY A 30 25.00 4.01 -3.74
CA GLY A 30 26.43 3.96 -3.46
C GLY A 30 26.82 2.75 -2.62
N ASP A 31 26.04 2.42 -1.60
CA ASP A 31 26.23 1.23 -0.76
C ASP A 31 26.05 -0.09 -1.55
N ALA A 32 25.26 -0.06 -2.64
CA ALA A 32 25.13 -1.18 -3.58
C ALA A 32 26.27 -1.27 -4.61
N GLY A 33 27.21 -0.31 -4.59
CA GLY A 33 28.41 -0.33 -5.43
C GLY A 33 28.36 0.56 -6.67
N TYR A 34 27.34 1.39 -6.84
CA TYR A 34 27.29 2.38 -7.93
C TYR A 34 28.08 3.62 -7.54
N VAL A 35 29.23 3.83 -8.20
CA VAL A 35 30.13 4.97 -7.92
C VAL A 35 29.53 6.29 -8.41
N GLU A 36 28.85 6.25 -9.54
CA GLU A 36 28.10 7.38 -10.11
C GLU A 36 26.64 6.93 -10.31
N HIS A 37 25.71 7.59 -9.68
CA HIS A 37 24.28 7.26 -9.77
C HIS A 37 23.44 8.53 -9.67
N PRO A 38 22.24 8.52 -10.27
CA PRO A 38 21.27 9.60 -10.09
C PRO A 38 20.76 9.64 -8.63
N PRO A 39 20.10 10.74 -8.22
CA PRO A 39 19.37 10.78 -6.97
C PRO A 39 18.36 9.63 -6.87
N ARG A 40 18.12 9.15 -5.65
CA ARG A 40 17.14 8.11 -5.40
C ARG A 40 15.75 8.57 -5.83
N VAL A 41 15.06 7.73 -6.61
CA VAL A 41 13.69 8.00 -7.07
C VAL A 41 12.67 7.12 -6.36
N GLY A 42 11.42 7.57 -6.35
CA GLY A 42 10.34 6.85 -5.69
C GLY A 42 8.95 7.31 -6.09
N PHE A 43 7.96 6.87 -5.29
CA PHE A 43 6.58 7.28 -5.41
C PHE A 43 6.11 8.01 -4.15
N PHE A 44 5.35 9.06 -4.35
CA PHE A 44 4.43 9.62 -3.36
C PHE A 44 3.00 9.37 -3.83
N THR A 45 2.21 8.67 -3.03
CA THR A 45 0.79 8.41 -3.32
C THR A 45 -0.10 9.22 -2.38
N ASP A 46 -0.75 10.25 -2.92
CA ASP A 46 -1.74 11.06 -2.21
C ASP A 46 -3.12 10.40 -2.33
N THR A 47 -3.55 9.70 -1.28
CA THR A 47 -4.86 9.02 -1.28
C THR A 47 -6.03 9.97 -1.24
N SER A 48 -5.83 11.24 -0.81
CA SER A 48 -6.88 12.25 -0.73
C SER A 48 -7.47 12.64 -2.09
N ILE A 49 -6.73 12.39 -3.18
CA ILE A 49 -7.13 12.69 -4.55
C ILE A 49 -7.23 11.44 -5.44
N CYS A 50 -7.09 10.25 -4.85
CA CYS A 50 -7.31 9.00 -5.56
C CYS A 50 -8.80 8.81 -5.83
N ILE A 51 -9.17 8.53 -7.07
CA ILE A 51 -10.57 8.30 -7.50
C ILE A 51 -10.89 6.83 -7.77
N GLY A 52 -9.99 5.91 -7.44
CA GLY A 52 -10.21 4.46 -7.62
C GLY A 52 -10.39 4.01 -9.06
N CYS A 53 -9.94 4.76 -10.05
CA CYS A 53 -10.19 4.46 -11.48
C CYS A 53 -9.44 3.24 -12.02
N LYS A 54 -8.50 2.65 -11.25
CA LYS A 54 -7.67 1.49 -11.60
C LYS A 54 -6.79 1.63 -12.85
N ALA A 55 -6.71 2.83 -13.45
CA ALA A 55 -5.84 3.07 -14.61
C ALA A 55 -4.37 2.70 -14.34
N CYS A 56 -3.90 2.87 -13.10
CA CYS A 56 -2.57 2.49 -12.66
C CYS A 56 -2.34 0.98 -12.65
N GLU A 57 -3.33 0.17 -12.26
CA GLU A 57 -3.26 -1.30 -12.32
C GLU A 57 -3.16 -1.78 -13.77
N VAL A 58 -4.07 -1.29 -14.62
CA VAL A 58 -4.09 -1.63 -16.06
C VAL A 58 -2.77 -1.26 -16.73
N ALA A 59 -2.28 -0.04 -16.49
CA ALA A 59 -1.00 0.41 -17.05
C ALA A 59 0.17 -0.43 -16.56
N CYS A 60 0.19 -0.83 -15.28
CA CYS A 60 1.21 -1.70 -14.72
C CYS A 60 1.18 -3.09 -15.36
N LYS A 61 0.00 -3.71 -15.41
CA LYS A 61 -0.16 -5.04 -16.02
C LYS A 61 0.23 -5.04 -17.50
N THR A 62 -0.24 -4.06 -18.25
CA THR A 62 0.04 -3.96 -19.71
C THR A 62 1.52 -3.71 -19.98
N TRP A 63 2.13 -2.75 -19.27
CA TRP A 63 3.54 -2.41 -19.52
C TRP A 63 4.50 -3.56 -19.14
N ASN A 64 4.30 -4.13 -17.97
CA ASN A 64 5.21 -5.16 -17.45
C ASN A 64 4.82 -6.59 -17.88
N ALA A 65 3.85 -6.75 -18.77
CA ALA A 65 3.32 -8.04 -19.19
C ALA A 65 2.99 -8.97 -18.00
N VAL A 66 2.45 -8.37 -16.92
CA VAL A 66 2.08 -9.11 -15.71
C VAL A 66 0.83 -9.94 -16.03
N PRO A 67 0.84 -11.26 -15.78
CA PRO A 67 -0.31 -12.12 -16.03
C PRO A 67 -1.57 -11.65 -15.29
N ASP A 68 -2.73 -12.15 -15.71
CA ASP A 68 -3.96 -11.99 -14.93
C ASP A 68 -3.91 -12.83 -13.64
N ASP A 69 -4.77 -12.49 -12.69
CA ASP A 69 -4.92 -13.22 -11.42
C ASP A 69 -6.09 -14.23 -11.47
N GLY A 70 -6.60 -14.50 -12.67
CA GLY A 70 -7.82 -15.28 -12.86
C GLY A 70 -9.10 -14.42 -12.73
N PHE A 71 -10.23 -15.12 -12.77
CA PHE A 71 -11.56 -14.50 -12.69
C PHE A 71 -12.28 -14.96 -11.43
N ASP A 72 -11.65 -14.76 -10.28
CA ASP A 72 -12.28 -15.11 -9.01
C ASP A 72 -13.39 -14.12 -8.67
N LEU A 73 -14.57 -14.65 -8.41
CA LEU A 73 -15.71 -13.85 -7.98
C LEU A 73 -15.58 -13.60 -6.46
N LEU A 74 -14.89 -12.53 -6.09
CA LEU A 74 -14.69 -12.17 -4.68
C LEU A 74 -15.95 -11.56 -4.02
N GLY A 75 -17.02 -11.36 -4.77
CA GLY A 75 -18.23 -10.70 -4.29
C GLY A 75 -18.10 -9.18 -4.14
N MET A 76 -16.98 -8.61 -4.54
CA MET A 76 -16.71 -7.17 -4.55
C MET A 76 -16.78 -6.65 -5.98
N SER A 77 -17.62 -5.65 -6.24
CA SER A 77 -17.82 -5.11 -7.60
C SER A 77 -16.67 -4.25 -8.10
N PHE A 78 -15.80 -3.77 -7.22
CA PHE A 78 -14.75 -2.80 -7.56
C PHE A 78 -13.34 -3.41 -7.51
N ASP A 79 -13.18 -4.55 -6.87
CA ASP A 79 -11.89 -5.17 -6.67
C ASP A 79 -11.94 -6.68 -6.92
N ASN A 80 -11.20 -7.14 -7.95
CA ASN A 80 -11.12 -8.55 -8.34
C ASN A 80 -9.80 -9.19 -7.93
N SER A 81 -8.79 -8.41 -7.51
CA SER A 81 -7.46 -8.93 -7.16
C SER A 81 -7.25 -9.08 -5.65
N GLY A 82 -7.94 -8.26 -4.84
CA GLY A 82 -7.94 -8.33 -3.38
C GLY A 82 -6.65 -7.89 -2.70
N MET A 83 -5.48 -8.12 -3.29
CA MET A 83 -4.18 -7.79 -2.70
C MET A 83 -3.06 -7.76 -3.74
N LEU A 84 -1.89 -7.26 -3.33
CA LEU A 84 -0.66 -7.39 -4.10
C LEU A 84 -0.16 -8.86 -4.08
N GLY A 85 0.46 -9.28 -5.18
CA GLY A 85 1.00 -10.64 -5.32
C GLY A 85 1.90 -10.77 -6.54
N ALA A 86 2.20 -12.01 -6.92
CA ALA A 86 3.06 -12.30 -8.06
C ALA A 86 2.51 -11.79 -9.39
N ASN A 87 1.20 -11.75 -9.53
CA ASN A 87 0.48 -11.33 -10.73
C ASN A 87 -0.25 -9.99 -10.57
N THR A 88 -0.18 -9.34 -9.41
CA THR A 88 -0.71 -7.99 -9.17
C THR A 88 0.35 -7.15 -8.46
N TRP A 89 1.07 -6.32 -9.22
CA TRP A 89 2.15 -5.48 -8.69
C TRP A 89 1.69 -4.09 -8.26
N ARG A 90 0.51 -3.69 -8.68
CA ARG A 90 -0.18 -2.48 -8.30
C ARG A 90 -1.64 -2.83 -8.05
N HIS A 91 -2.17 -2.43 -6.90
CA HIS A 91 -3.53 -2.74 -6.47
C HIS A 91 -4.20 -1.47 -5.95
N VAL A 92 -5.43 -1.21 -6.37
CA VAL A 92 -6.24 -0.12 -5.82
C VAL A 92 -7.23 -0.72 -4.84
N GLU A 93 -7.00 -0.45 -3.59
CA GLU A 93 -7.87 -0.88 -2.51
C GLU A 93 -9.05 0.08 -2.36
N PHE A 94 -10.24 -0.48 -2.08
CA PHE A 94 -11.47 0.24 -1.81
C PHE A 94 -11.91 -0.08 -0.40
N ILE A 95 -11.92 0.95 0.46
CA ILE A 95 -12.24 0.81 1.88
C ILE A 95 -13.54 1.53 2.14
N GLU A 96 -14.57 0.77 2.50
CA GLU A 96 -15.86 1.29 2.92
C GLU A 96 -15.89 1.42 4.44
N GLN A 97 -16.14 2.62 4.93
CA GLN A 97 -16.24 2.88 6.36
C GLN A 97 -17.55 3.51 6.72
N ALA A 98 -18.26 2.92 7.71
CA ALA A 98 -19.41 3.51 8.37
C ALA A 98 -18.93 4.55 9.42
N LYS A 99 -18.15 5.53 8.98
CA LYS A 99 -17.76 6.69 9.79
C LYS A 99 -18.50 7.91 9.25
N PRO A 100 -18.94 8.86 10.10
CA PRO A 100 -19.44 10.13 9.62
C PRO A 100 -18.38 10.74 8.70
N ILE A 101 -18.79 11.15 7.52
CA ILE A 101 -17.97 12.07 6.71
C ILE A 101 -17.74 13.26 7.62
N GLY A 102 -16.50 13.50 8.00
CA GLY A 102 -16.10 14.48 9.00
C GLY A 102 -16.94 15.73 8.88
N ARG A 103 -17.36 16.28 10.03
CA ARG A 103 -18.32 17.39 10.11
C ARG A 103 -18.01 18.37 8.99
N GLN A 104 -18.90 18.53 8.04
CA GLN A 104 -18.77 19.54 7.01
C GLN A 104 -18.79 20.89 7.71
N ASP A 105 -17.62 21.36 8.11
CA ASP A 105 -17.45 22.75 8.50
C ASP A 105 -17.82 23.56 7.25
N PRO A 106 -18.70 24.56 7.34
CA PRO A 106 -19.07 25.39 6.21
C PRO A 106 -17.87 26.05 5.51
N SER A 107 -16.71 26.12 6.18
CA SER A 107 -15.43 26.55 5.59
C SER A 107 -14.85 25.58 4.54
N PHE A 108 -15.33 24.33 4.49
CA PHE A 108 -14.95 23.34 3.48
C PHE A 108 -15.60 23.55 2.08
N ALA A 109 -16.45 24.55 1.93
CA ALA A 109 -17.14 24.88 0.67
C ALA A 109 -16.22 25.30 -0.50
N GLY A 110 -14.90 25.24 -0.32
CA GLY A 110 -13.91 25.58 -1.34
C GLY A 110 -13.14 24.43 -1.98
N LEU A 111 -13.33 23.17 -1.52
CA LEU A 111 -12.71 22.01 -2.18
C LEU A 111 -13.62 21.49 -3.29
N PRO A 112 -13.10 21.18 -4.50
CA PRO A 112 -13.88 20.69 -5.64
C PRO A 112 -14.46 19.28 -5.47
N THR A 113 -14.43 18.71 -4.28
CA THR A 113 -14.97 17.38 -3.95
C THR A 113 -16.33 17.42 -3.24
N GLY A 114 -17.00 18.57 -3.23
CA GLY A 114 -18.32 18.70 -2.62
C GLY A 114 -19.47 18.36 -3.58
N PRO A 115 -20.66 18.06 -3.04
CA PRO A 115 -21.89 17.86 -3.80
C PRO A 115 -22.35 19.08 -4.62
N SER A 116 -21.67 20.22 -4.53
CA SER A 116 -21.98 21.45 -5.28
C SER A 116 -21.96 21.26 -6.80
N GLY A 117 -21.11 20.34 -7.32
CA GLY A 117 -21.14 19.96 -8.73
C GLY A 117 -22.40 19.17 -9.10
N ALA A 118 -22.88 18.32 -8.22
CA ALA A 118 -24.09 17.53 -8.44
C ALA A 118 -25.37 18.39 -8.30
N GLN A 119 -25.37 19.35 -7.37
CA GLN A 119 -26.48 20.30 -7.23
C GLN A 119 -26.56 21.27 -8.41
N GLN A 120 -25.45 21.82 -8.88
CA GLN A 120 -25.42 22.65 -10.08
C GLN A 120 -25.78 21.86 -11.35
N GLN A 121 -25.34 20.60 -11.46
CA GLN A 121 -25.76 19.72 -12.55
C GLN A 121 -27.25 19.37 -12.44
N GLY A 122 -27.75 19.14 -11.24
CA GLY A 122 -29.17 18.92 -10.99
C GLY A 122 -30.05 20.13 -11.38
N GLU A 123 -29.62 21.34 -11.08
CA GLU A 123 -30.33 22.57 -11.48
C GLU A 123 -30.27 22.80 -13.00
N VAL A 124 -29.10 22.57 -13.65
CA VAL A 124 -28.97 22.69 -15.09
C VAL A 124 -29.80 21.63 -15.82
N VAL A 125 -29.88 20.40 -15.31
CA VAL A 125 -30.68 19.32 -15.86
C VAL A 125 -32.18 19.62 -15.65
N ALA A 126 -32.58 20.08 -14.45
CA ALA A 126 -33.95 20.47 -14.18
C ALA A 126 -34.41 21.67 -15.02
N GLU A 127 -33.54 22.64 -15.27
CA GLU A 127 -33.84 23.77 -16.16
C GLU A 127 -33.89 23.34 -17.64
N ARG A 128 -33.06 22.41 -18.07
CA ARG A 128 -33.15 21.82 -19.43
C ARG A 128 -34.45 21.04 -19.62
N LEU A 129 -34.88 20.27 -18.62
CA LEU A 129 -36.15 19.53 -18.66
C LEU A 129 -37.35 20.49 -18.69
N ARG A 130 -37.38 21.54 -17.84
CA ARG A 130 -38.44 22.57 -17.88
C ARG A 130 -38.48 23.35 -19.20
N ARG A 131 -37.32 23.50 -19.85
CA ARG A 131 -37.23 24.15 -21.18
C ARG A 131 -37.76 23.27 -22.31
N SER A 132 -37.58 21.94 -22.18
CA SER A 132 -38.11 20.96 -23.13
C SER A 132 -39.63 20.83 -23.03
N GLU A 133 -40.21 21.01 -21.83
CA GLU A 133 -41.65 21.00 -21.60
C GLU A 133 -42.35 22.26 -22.12
N ARG A 134 -41.65 23.39 -22.32
CA ARG A 134 -42.21 24.63 -22.89
C ARG A 134 -42.12 24.74 -24.41
N GLY A 135 -41.41 23.81 -25.06
CA GLY A 135 -41.32 23.74 -26.52
C GLY A 135 -42.28 22.68 -27.04
N GLY A 136 -43.58 23.01 -27.17
CA GLY A 136 -44.57 22.12 -27.72
C GLY A 136 -44.23 21.73 -29.18
N GLY A 137 -44.02 20.44 -29.38
CA GLY A 137 -43.99 19.76 -30.65
C GLY A 137 -44.49 18.34 -30.39
N GLU A 138 -45.69 18.08 -30.84
CA GLU A 138 -46.33 16.77 -30.79
C GLU A 138 -45.43 15.71 -31.43
N LEU A 139 -44.96 14.75 -30.63
CA LEU A 139 -44.55 13.43 -31.15
C LEU A 139 -45.44 12.39 -30.50
N GLY A 140 -46.10 11.62 -31.37
CA GLY A 140 -47.18 10.70 -31.07
C GLY A 140 -46.86 9.73 -29.91
N THR A 141 -47.79 9.68 -28.98
CA THR A 141 -47.88 8.71 -27.92
C THR A 141 -48.35 7.38 -28.46
N THR A 142 -47.45 6.42 -28.59
CA THR A 142 -47.84 5.00 -28.54
C THR A 142 -47.99 4.59 -27.08
N PRO A 143 -49.13 3.98 -26.67
CA PRO A 143 -49.31 3.53 -25.30
C PRO A 143 -48.37 2.35 -25.05
N LEU A 144 -47.48 2.49 -24.09
CA LEU A 144 -46.76 1.37 -23.54
C LEU A 144 -47.71 0.55 -22.66
N HIS A 145 -47.82 -0.67 -23.07
CA HIS A 145 -48.63 -1.78 -22.61
C HIS A 145 -48.52 -2.01 -21.09
N GLU A 146 -49.65 -2.51 -20.59
CA GLU A 146 -49.94 -2.92 -19.23
C GLU A 146 -48.86 -3.72 -18.52
N SER A 147 -48.83 -3.48 -17.22
CA SER A 147 -48.07 -4.17 -16.19
C SER A 147 -48.11 -5.70 -16.29
N HIS A 148 -46.96 -6.30 -16.65
CA HIS A 148 -46.65 -7.65 -16.21
C HIS A 148 -46.13 -7.57 -14.80
N GLU A 149 -46.80 -8.25 -13.88
CA GLU A 149 -46.25 -8.60 -12.55
C GLU A 149 -44.93 -9.32 -12.78
N SER A 150 -43.82 -8.61 -12.63
CA SER A 150 -42.52 -9.20 -12.58
C SER A 150 -42.38 -9.95 -11.26
N ALA A 151 -42.18 -11.26 -11.34
CA ALA A 151 -41.78 -12.08 -10.20
C ALA A 151 -40.59 -11.41 -9.51
N ASP A 152 -40.74 -11.15 -8.23
CA ASP A 152 -39.69 -10.57 -7.37
C ASP A 152 -38.51 -11.51 -7.35
N LEU A 153 -37.45 -11.20 -8.09
CA LEU A 153 -36.20 -11.95 -8.15
C LEU A 153 -35.27 -11.59 -7.00
N GLY A 154 -35.75 -10.93 -5.95
CA GLY A 154 -34.95 -10.56 -4.78
C GLY A 154 -33.82 -9.55 -5.09
N MET A 155 -33.93 -8.83 -6.20
CA MET A 155 -33.00 -7.74 -6.50
C MET A 155 -33.25 -6.58 -5.54
N PRO A 156 -32.20 -6.00 -4.95
CA PRO A 156 -32.38 -4.83 -4.09
C PRO A 156 -33.01 -3.70 -4.90
N THR A 157 -34.15 -3.21 -4.42
CA THR A 157 -34.82 -2.04 -4.98
C THR A 157 -33.94 -0.81 -4.75
N PHE A 158 -33.32 -0.32 -5.79
CA PHE A 158 -32.68 0.99 -5.75
C PHE A 158 -33.74 2.06 -5.70
N THR A 159 -34.02 2.57 -4.51
CA THR A 159 -34.88 3.76 -4.34
C THR A 159 -34.18 4.94 -5.00
N ARG A 160 -34.85 5.55 -5.98
CA ARG A 160 -34.37 6.78 -6.61
C ARG A 160 -34.19 7.86 -5.54
N PRO A 161 -33.03 8.59 -5.56
CA PRO A 161 -32.91 9.79 -4.73
C PRO A 161 -33.99 10.78 -5.13
N GLY A 162 -34.91 11.05 -4.23
CA GLY A 162 -36.02 12.02 -4.44
C GLY A 162 -37.42 11.54 -4.15
N ASP A 163 -37.67 10.23 -4.00
CA ASP A 163 -38.96 9.73 -3.57
C ASP A 163 -39.12 9.93 -2.05
N GLY A 164 -39.62 11.06 -1.64
CA GLY A 164 -40.03 11.56 -0.32
C GLY A 164 -40.22 10.62 0.89
N SER A 165 -39.69 9.44 0.87
CA SER A 165 -39.57 8.56 2.01
C SER A 165 -38.22 8.88 2.69
N GLY A 166 -38.22 9.76 3.67
CA GLY A 166 -37.18 10.19 4.61
C GLY A 166 -35.91 9.34 4.79
N ALA A 167 -35.34 8.84 3.69
CA ALA A 167 -33.96 8.32 3.67
C ALA A 167 -33.05 9.54 3.82
N GLU A 168 -32.70 9.87 5.05
CA GLU A 168 -31.61 10.77 5.35
C GLU A 168 -30.41 10.38 4.43
N SER A 169 -29.93 11.34 3.65
CA SER A 169 -28.71 11.22 2.90
C SER A 169 -27.68 10.60 3.83
N ARG A 170 -27.13 9.41 3.47
CA ARG A 170 -26.14 8.72 4.29
C ARG A 170 -24.92 9.62 4.47
N THR A 171 -24.88 10.34 5.59
CA THR A 171 -23.76 11.20 5.99
C THR A 171 -22.75 10.46 6.85
N ASP A 172 -23.00 9.17 7.12
CA ASP A 172 -22.27 8.30 8.01
C ASP A 172 -21.33 7.32 7.28
N PHE A 173 -21.06 7.54 6.00
CA PHE A 173 -20.30 6.65 5.16
C PHE A 173 -19.22 7.41 4.39
N ARG A 174 -18.02 6.84 4.31
CA ARG A 174 -16.96 7.34 3.43
C ARG A 174 -16.25 6.20 2.70
N TRP A 175 -15.78 6.48 1.52
CA TRP A 175 -14.87 5.63 0.76
C TRP A 175 -13.47 6.18 0.82
N LEU A 176 -12.53 5.32 1.21
CA LEU A 176 -11.11 5.58 1.06
C LEU A 176 -10.58 4.69 -0.06
N MET A 177 -9.60 5.18 -0.78
CA MET A 177 -8.98 4.47 -1.88
C MET A 177 -7.48 4.66 -1.82
N ALA A 178 -6.73 3.57 -1.93
CA ALA A 178 -5.26 3.61 -1.97
C ALA A 178 -4.73 2.78 -3.13
N SER A 179 -3.87 3.39 -3.94
CA SER A 179 -3.13 2.65 -4.96
C SER A 179 -1.86 2.07 -4.35
N ASP A 180 -1.95 0.85 -3.83
CA ASP A 180 -0.84 0.16 -3.19
C ASP A 180 0.16 -0.42 -4.18
N VAL A 181 1.43 -0.54 -3.70
CA VAL A 181 2.58 -1.02 -4.48
C VAL A 181 3.69 -1.49 -3.55
N CYS A 182 4.69 -2.20 -4.08
CA CYS A 182 5.93 -2.47 -3.35
C CYS A 182 6.58 -1.17 -2.85
N LYS A 183 6.96 -1.16 -1.59
CA LYS A 183 7.49 0.05 -0.92
C LYS A 183 8.93 0.39 -1.31
N HIS A 184 9.68 -0.54 -1.93
CA HIS A 184 11.11 -0.35 -2.26
C HIS A 184 11.91 0.19 -1.06
N CYS A 185 11.74 -0.47 0.08
CA CYS A 185 12.27 -0.05 1.39
C CYS A 185 13.75 0.28 1.37
N THR A 186 14.18 1.26 2.16
CA THR A 186 15.60 1.55 2.38
C THR A 186 16.28 0.31 2.97
N HIS A 187 15.66 -0.27 3.97
CA HIS A 187 16.08 -1.52 4.56
C HIS A 187 15.23 -2.66 4.00
N ALA A 188 15.66 -3.23 2.89
CA ALA A 188 14.89 -4.22 2.15
C ALA A 188 15.14 -5.64 2.67
N GLY A 189 14.29 -6.13 3.59
CA GLY A 189 14.40 -7.50 4.12
C GLY A 189 14.37 -8.56 3.03
N CYS A 190 13.60 -8.35 1.97
CA CYS A 190 13.56 -9.27 0.84
C CYS A 190 14.92 -9.40 0.12
N LEU A 191 15.68 -8.30 0.05
CA LEU A 191 17.04 -8.30 -0.52
C LEU A 191 18.03 -8.97 0.42
N ASP A 192 17.95 -8.67 1.72
CA ASP A 192 18.88 -9.19 2.74
C ASP A 192 18.89 -10.72 2.81
N VAL A 193 17.73 -11.36 2.58
CA VAL A 193 17.59 -12.82 2.72
C VAL A 193 17.75 -13.59 1.42
N CYS A 194 18.01 -12.91 0.30
CA CYS A 194 18.10 -13.58 -1.00
C CYS A 194 19.43 -14.36 -1.14
N PRO A 195 19.42 -15.72 -1.13
CA PRO A 195 20.66 -16.49 -1.13
C PRO A 195 21.37 -16.50 -2.48
N THR A 196 20.65 -16.18 -3.56
CA THR A 196 21.20 -16.17 -4.93
C THR A 196 21.59 -14.78 -5.41
N GLY A 197 21.29 -13.72 -4.64
CA GLY A 197 21.45 -12.34 -5.09
C GLY A 197 20.50 -11.94 -6.21
N ALA A 198 19.40 -12.70 -6.43
CA ALA A 198 18.40 -12.36 -7.44
C ALA A 198 17.67 -11.04 -7.13
N LEU A 199 17.55 -10.67 -5.86
CA LEU A 199 17.12 -9.34 -5.46
C LEU A 199 18.34 -8.43 -5.35
N PHE A 200 18.31 -7.29 -6.02
CA PHE A 200 19.40 -6.33 -6.02
C PHE A 200 18.87 -4.90 -6.03
N ARG A 201 19.73 -3.95 -5.63
CA ARG A 201 19.44 -2.53 -5.78
C ARG A 201 19.91 -2.03 -7.12
N THR A 202 19.12 -1.15 -7.71
CA THR A 202 19.50 -0.44 -8.93
C THR A 202 20.20 0.87 -8.60
N GLU A 203 20.79 1.50 -9.60
CA GLU A 203 21.39 2.83 -9.53
C GLU A 203 20.39 3.92 -9.11
N PHE A 204 19.08 3.68 -9.30
CA PHE A 204 17.99 4.55 -8.86
C PHE A 204 17.59 4.34 -7.40
N GLY A 205 18.29 3.49 -6.65
CA GLY A 205 17.98 3.12 -5.27
C GLY A 205 16.76 2.20 -5.11
N THR A 206 16.23 1.64 -6.21
CA THR A 206 15.07 0.74 -6.18
C THR A 206 15.51 -0.71 -5.99
N VAL A 207 14.62 -1.59 -5.56
CA VAL A 207 14.89 -3.02 -5.42
C VAL A 207 14.16 -3.77 -6.51
N VAL A 208 14.90 -4.61 -7.27
CA VAL A 208 14.38 -5.36 -8.42
C VAL A 208 14.71 -6.84 -8.25
N VAL A 209 13.91 -7.71 -8.87
CA VAL A 209 14.16 -9.16 -8.94
C VAL A 209 14.69 -9.50 -10.31
N GLN A 210 15.88 -10.08 -10.37
CA GLN A 210 16.43 -10.66 -11.60
C GLN A 210 15.92 -12.10 -11.71
N GLN A 211 15.04 -12.32 -12.68
CA GLN A 211 14.25 -13.56 -12.78
C GLN A 211 15.08 -14.79 -13.15
N ASP A 212 16.11 -14.64 -13.98
CA ASP A 212 16.96 -15.72 -14.48
C ASP A 212 17.85 -16.37 -13.41
N ILE A 213 18.16 -15.64 -12.33
CA ILE A 213 18.94 -16.17 -11.20
C ILE A 213 18.08 -16.49 -9.97
N CYS A 214 16.76 -16.19 -10.00
CA CYS A 214 15.86 -16.54 -8.93
C CYS A 214 15.59 -18.04 -8.89
N ASN A 215 15.90 -18.69 -7.76
CA ASN A 215 15.68 -20.14 -7.57
C ASN A 215 14.33 -20.47 -6.90
N GLY A 216 13.48 -19.48 -6.61
CA GLY A 216 12.14 -19.68 -6.04
C GLY A 216 12.11 -20.13 -4.56
N CYS A 217 13.18 -19.91 -3.78
CA CYS A 217 13.24 -20.35 -2.38
C CYS A 217 12.17 -19.75 -1.46
N GLY A 218 11.62 -18.57 -1.80
CA GLY A 218 10.53 -17.93 -1.07
C GLY A 218 10.94 -17.17 0.20
N TYR A 219 12.24 -17.09 0.55
CA TYR A 219 12.66 -16.35 1.75
C TYR A 219 12.29 -14.88 1.71
N CYS A 220 12.32 -14.27 0.52
CA CYS A 220 11.90 -12.88 0.33
C CYS A 220 10.42 -12.64 0.63
N VAL A 221 9.56 -13.65 0.44
CA VAL A 221 8.13 -13.56 0.76
C VAL A 221 7.94 -13.41 2.26
N SER A 222 8.56 -14.29 3.06
CA SER A 222 8.47 -14.25 4.52
C SER A 222 9.21 -13.08 5.16
N ALA A 223 10.20 -12.50 4.46
CA ALA A 223 10.98 -11.36 4.97
C ALA A 223 10.38 -10.00 4.60
N CYS A 224 9.33 -9.95 3.78
CA CYS A 224 8.67 -8.70 3.43
C CYS A 224 7.67 -8.31 4.53
N PRO A 225 7.87 -7.17 5.24
CA PRO A 225 6.93 -6.75 6.27
C PRO A 225 5.57 -6.33 5.72
N TYR A 226 5.50 -6.05 4.42
CA TYR A 226 4.28 -5.61 3.72
C TYR A 226 3.56 -6.72 2.96
N GLY A 227 4.14 -7.92 2.85
CA GLY A 227 3.54 -9.05 2.12
C GLY A 227 3.40 -8.84 0.61
N VAL A 228 4.13 -7.91 0.00
CA VAL A 228 3.91 -7.46 -1.39
C VAL A 228 4.74 -8.21 -2.45
N ILE A 229 5.65 -9.08 -2.03
CA ILE A 229 6.42 -9.96 -2.93
C ILE A 229 5.90 -11.38 -2.79
N ASP A 230 5.68 -12.04 -3.90
CA ASP A 230 5.16 -13.40 -3.90
C ASP A 230 5.80 -14.22 -5.01
N ARG A 231 5.60 -15.54 -4.96
CA ARG A 231 6.08 -16.50 -5.97
C ARG A 231 4.98 -16.78 -6.97
N ARG A 232 5.31 -16.65 -8.25
CA ARG A 232 4.39 -17.01 -9.32
C ARG A 232 4.20 -18.52 -9.35
N GLU A 233 2.96 -18.99 -9.39
CA GLU A 233 2.64 -20.42 -9.36
C GLU A 233 3.25 -21.19 -10.54
N HIS A 234 3.23 -20.59 -11.72
CA HIS A 234 3.69 -21.21 -12.96
C HIS A 234 5.19 -21.58 -12.96
N ASP A 235 6.07 -20.68 -12.46
CA ASP A 235 7.53 -20.86 -12.52
C ASP A 235 8.21 -20.85 -11.15
N GLY A 236 7.46 -20.62 -10.08
CA GLY A 236 7.93 -20.57 -8.71
C GLY A 236 8.83 -19.38 -8.36
N ARG A 237 9.06 -18.46 -9.30
CA ARG A 237 9.98 -17.32 -9.11
C ARG A 237 9.31 -16.17 -8.39
N ALA A 238 10.10 -15.44 -7.60
CA ALA A 238 9.62 -14.27 -6.89
C ALA A 238 9.30 -13.13 -7.87
N GLN A 239 8.17 -12.47 -7.63
CA GLN A 239 7.67 -11.36 -8.44
C GLN A 239 7.24 -10.20 -7.54
N LYS A 240 7.48 -8.98 -7.99
CA LYS A 240 7.03 -7.74 -7.34
C LYS A 240 7.20 -6.57 -8.29
N CYS A 241 6.67 -5.40 -7.93
CA CYS A 241 6.91 -4.17 -8.65
C CYS A 241 8.42 -3.91 -8.85
N THR A 242 8.82 -3.55 -10.07
CA THR A 242 10.20 -3.18 -10.45
C THR A 242 10.43 -1.67 -10.48
N LEU A 243 9.42 -0.86 -10.13
CA LEU A 243 9.34 0.58 -10.39
C LEU A 243 9.51 0.91 -11.89
N CYS A 244 9.14 -0.02 -12.77
CA CYS A 244 9.38 0.06 -14.22
C CYS A 244 10.84 0.40 -14.55
N TYR A 245 11.78 -0.41 -14.06
CA TYR A 245 13.23 -0.17 -14.16
C TYR A 245 13.68 0.07 -15.60
N ASP A 246 13.10 -0.63 -16.56
CA ASP A 246 13.31 -0.42 -17.99
C ASP A 246 12.97 1.01 -18.44
N ARG A 247 11.82 1.53 -17.97
CA ARG A 247 11.41 2.92 -18.27
C ARG A 247 12.32 3.93 -17.61
N LEU A 248 12.78 3.66 -16.38
CA LEU A 248 13.73 4.54 -15.69
C LEU A 248 15.05 4.66 -16.45
N GLY A 249 15.55 3.53 -16.99
CA GLY A 249 16.74 3.50 -17.85
C GLY A 249 16.60 4.35 -19.11
N ASP A 250 15.38 4.49 -19.62
CA ASP A 250 15.04 5.33 -20.78
C ASP A 250 14.67 6.78 -20.39
N GLY A 251 14.80 7.17 -19.12
CA GLY A 251 14.44 8.51 -18.62
C GLY A 251 12.93 8.76 -18.57
N LEU A 252 12.10 7.71 -18.56
CA LEU A 252 10.65 7.79 -18.53
C LEU A 252 10.10 7.53 -17.13
N GLU A 253 9.00 8.21 -16.79
CA GLU A 253 8.27 7.92 -15.54
C GLU A 253 7.60 6.53 -15.60
N PRO A 254 7.42 5.82 -14.44
CA PRO A 254 6.73 4.54 -14.37
C PRO A 254 5.32 4.60 -14.98
N ALA A 255 4.89 3.49 -15.60
CA ALA A 255 3.62 3.42 -16.34
C ALA A 255 2.41 3.79 -15.47
N CYS A 256 2.38 3.37 -14.21
CA CYS A 256 1.27 3.66 -13.28
C CYS A 256 1.19 5.16 -12.91
N ALA A 257 2.30 5.84 -12.72
CA ALA A 257 2.33 7.29 -12.47
C ALA A 257 1.89 8.07 -13.72
N LYS A 258 2.37 7.65 -14.89
CA LYS A 258 1.99 8.23 -16.19
C LYS A 258 0.49 8.14 -16.44
N ALA A 259 -0.12 7.01 -16.10
CA ALA A 259 -1.53 6.75 -16.34
C ALA A 259 -2.47 7.39 -15.31
N CYS A 260 -1.97 7.89 -14.16
CA CYS A 260 -2.80 8.42 -13.09
C CYS A 260 -3.42 9.78 -13.48
N PRO A 261 -4.75 9.86 -13.68
CA PRO A 261 -5.39 11.08 -14.18
C PRO A 261 -5.42 12.20 -13.16
N THR A 262 -5.49 11.87 -11.87
CA THR A 262 -5.51 12.85 -10.76
C THR A 262 -4.14 13.19 -10.25
N LYS A 263 -3.08 12.53 -10.73
CA LYS A 263 -1.73 12.63 -10.17
C LYS A 263 -1.67 12.27 -8.67
N SER A 264 -2.57 11.40 -8.22
CA SER A 264 -2.48 10.77 -6.90
C SER A 264 -1.14 10.03 -6.76
N ILE A 265 -0.69 9.34 -7.81
CA ILE A 265 0.63 8.71 -7.87
C ILE A 265 1.60 9.71 -8.51
N GLN A 266 2.52 10.23 -7.71
CA GLN A 266 3.58 11.12 -8.13
C GLN A 266 4.90 10.36 -8.14
N PHE A 267 5.70 10.58 -9.18
CA PHE A 267 7.03 9.99 -9.34
C PHE A 267 8.07 11.12 -9.41
N GLY A 268 9.24 10.91 -8.85
CA GLY A 268 10.34 11.87 -8.87
C GLY A 268 11.45 11.51 -7.89
N GLU A 269 12.36 12.45 -7.68
CA GLU A 269 13.39 12.34 -6.64
C GLU A 269 12.74 12.25 -5.25
N LEU A 270 13.25 11.34 -4.43
CA LEU A 270 12.58 10.97 -3.18
C LEU A 270 12.51 12.14 -2.20
N ASP A 271 13.56 12.96 -2.12
CA ASP A 271 13.60 14.11 -1.20
C ASP A 271 12.65 15.24 -1.64
N GLU A 272 12.51 15.46 -2.95
CA GLU A 272 11.52 16.40 -3.48
C GLU A 272 10.08 15.89 -3.20
N LEU A 273 9.84 14.58 -3.35
CA LEU A 273 8.55 13.98 -3.06
C LEU A 273 8.21 14.08 -1.57
N ARG A 274 9.18 13.89 -0.67
CA ARG A 274 9.01 14.08 0.77
C ARG A 274 8.63 15.51 1.13
N ALA A 275 9.36 16.49 0.61
CA ALA A 275 9.04 17.90 0.83
C ALA A 275 7.64 18.27 0.32
N ARG A 276 7.24 17.69 -0.82
CA ARG A 276 5.90 17.88 -1.38
C ARG A 276 4.81 17.24 -0.52
N ALA A 277 5.08 16.07 0.03
CA ALA A 277 4.15 15.36 0.92
C ALA A 277 3.94 16.12 2.24
N ASP A 278 5.02 16.65 2.84
CA ASP A 278 4.95 17.48 4.04
C ASP A 278 4.09 18.74 3.82
N ALA A 279 4.31 19.42 2.69
CA ALA A 279 3.51 20.58 2.32
C ALA A 279 2.03 20.22 2.11
N ARG A 280 1.77 19.05 1.49
CA ARG A 280 0.40 18.56 1.28
C ARG A 280 -0.29 18.18 2.58
N LEU A 281 0.41 17.51 3.50
CA LEU A 281 -0.08 17.17 4.83
C LEU A 281 -0.47 18.43 5.60
N ALA A 282 0.42 19.43 5.63
CA ALA A 282 0.16 20.72 6.28
C ALA A 282 -1.10 21.39 5.70
N GLN A 283 -1.23 21.40 4.36
CA GLN A 283 -2.42 21.95 3.70
C GLN A 283 -3.71 21.22 4.13
N LEU A 284 -3.70 19.87 4.24
CA LEU A 284 -4.86 19.12 4.68
C LEU A 284 -5.21 19.41 6.14
N HIS A 285 -4.20 19.54 7.01
CA HIS A 285 -4.41 19.91 8.41
C HIS A 285 -5.01 21.30 8.54
N ASP A 286 -4.55 22.27 7.74
CA ASP A 286 -5.12 23.63 7.69
C ASP A 286 -6.58 23.63 7.21
N LEU A 287 -6.92 22.71 6.31
CA LEU A 287 -8.29 22.48 5.85
C LEU A 287 -9.15 21.67 6.84
N GLY A 288 -8.61 21.29 8.00
CA GLY A 288 -9.34 20.60 9.06
C GLY A 288 -9.35 19.08 8.95
N VAL A 289 -8.64 18.48 7.98
CA VAL A 289 -8.50 17.02 7.85
C VAL A 289 -7.38 16.56 8.80
N LYS A 290 -7.70 16.43 10.07
CA LYS A 290 -6.73 16.13 11.14
C LYS A 290 -6.24 14.69 11.14
N GLU A 291 -7.02 13.79 10.55
CA GLU A 291 -6.69 12.37 10.40
C GLU A 291 -5.65 12.10 9.31
N ALA A 292 -5.36 13.11 8.47
CA ALA A 292 -4.35 12.97 7.43
C ALA A 292 -2.97 12.74 8.07
N GLN A 293 -2.25 11.73 7.56
CA GLN A 293 -0.93 11.35 8.05
C GLN A 293 -0.05 10.80 6.92
N LEU A 294 1.27 10.86 7.10
CA LEU A 294 2.22 10.24 6.18
C LEU A 294 2.61 8.86 6.68
N TYR A 295 2.73 7.91 5.77
CA TYR A 295 3.10 6.52 6.03
C TYR A 295 4.28 6.09 5.17
N GLY A 296 5.32 5.50 5.78
CA GLY A 296 6.54 5.10 5.11
C GLY A 296 7.48 6.25 4.73
N HIS A 297 7.15 7.47 5.18
CA HIS A 297 7.92 8.67 4.93
C HIS A 297 9.14 8.81 5.86
N ASP A 298 9.01 8.35 7.10
CA ASP A 298 10.01 8.50 8.16
C ASP A 298 11.24 7.60 7.91
N PRO A 299 12.45 8.17 7.74
CA PRO A 299 13.65 7.37 7.60
C PRO A 299 14.05 6.62 8.89
N ASP A 300 13.44 6.96 10.03
CA ASP A 300 13.71 6.36 11.33
C ASP A 300 12.76 5.20 11.66
N ASP A 301 11.82 4.87 10.77
CA ASP A 301 10.94 3.71 10.93
C ASP A 301 11.68 2.36 10.86
N GLY A 302 11.00 1.26 11.14
CA GLY A 302 11.58 -0.09 11.17
C GLY A 302 12.08 -0.63 9.82
N VAL A 303 11.83 0.09 8.71
CA VAL A 303 12.28 -0.23 7.35
C VAL A 303 13.22 0.83 6.77
N GLY A 304 13.53 1.90 7.52
CA GLY A 304 14.43 2.99 7.12
C GLY A 304 13.80 3.97 6.13
N GLY A 305 12.50 4.10 6.14
CA GLY A 305 11.70 4.82 5.17
C GLY A 305 11.53 4.08 3.84
N ASP A 306 10.46 4.38 3.17
CA ASP A 306 10.07 3.74 1.92
C ASP A 306 10.45 4.57 0.69
N GLY A 307 10.78 3.89 -0.40
CA GLY A 307 10.86 4.50 -1.73
C GLY A 307 9.49 4.70 -2.39
N ALA A 308 8.44 4.11 -1.81
CA ALA A 308 7.05 4.38 -2.18
C ALA A 308 6.25 4.58 -0.89
N PHE A 309 5.90 5.81 -0.60
CA PHE A 309 5.24 6.23 0.63
C PHE A 309 3.91 6.92 0.34
N PHE A 310 3.08 7.10 1.36
CA PHE A 310 1.68 7.46 1.22
C PHE A 310 1.29 8.64 2.11
N LEU A 311 0.32 9.42 1.64
CA LEU A 311 -0.50 10.28 2.47
C LEU A 311 -1.85 9.57 2.65
N LEU A 312 -2.19 9.23 3.88
CA LEU A 312 -3.39 8.51 4.26
C LEU A 312 -4.39 9.45 4.93
N LEU A 313 -5.68 9.13 4.88
CA LEU A 313 -6.77 9.88 5.52
C LEU A 313 -7.37 9.14 6.74
N ASP A 314 -6.74 8.07 7.17
CA ASP A 314 -7.06 7.29 8.37
C ASP A 314 -5.80 6.52 8.79
N GLU A 315 -5.90 5.74 9.88
CA GLU A 315 -4.83 4.89 10.35
C GLU A 315 -4.39 3.87 9.29
N PRO A 316 -3.10 3.48 9.26
CA PRO A 316 -2.56 2.55 8.27
C PRO A 316 -3.33 1.23 8.18
N GLU A 317 -3.82 0.73 9.32
CA GLU A 317 -4.58 -0.53 9.40
C GLU A 317 -5.90 -0.46 8.64
N ALA A 318 -6.49 0.74 8.50
CA ALA A 318 -7.70 0.92 7.69
C ALA A 318 -7.42 0.63 6.20
N TYR A 319 -6.17 0.77 5.77
CA TYR A 319 -5.68 0.48 4.42
C TYR A 319 -4.98 -0.88 4.31
N GLY A 320 -5.11 -1.74 5.33
CA GLY A 320 -4.42 -3.03 5.36
C GLY A 320 -2.90 -2.93 5.52
N PHE A 321 -2.36 -1.76 5.84
CA PHE A 321 -0.94 -1.55 6.04
C PHE A 321 -0.53 -1.89 7.48
N PRO A 322 0.63 -2.54 7.70
CA PRO A 322 1.13 -2.73 9.06
C PRO A 322 1.46 -1.37 9.71
N PRO A 323 1.02 -1.10 10.95
CA PRO A 323 1.28 0.19 11.60
C PRO A 323 2.76 0.44 11.85
N ASP A 324 3.50 -0.61 12.23
CA ASP A 324 4.92 -0.56 12.56
C ASP A 324 5.68 -1.61 11.73
N PRO A 325 5.96 -1.36 10.45
CA PRO A 325 6.70 -2.31 9.64
C PRO A 325 8.14 -2.42 10.10
N VAL A 326 8.61 -3.63 10.40
CA VAL A 326 9.98 -3.89 10.83
C VAL A 326 10.63 -4.94 9.94
N VAL A 327 11.84 -4.66 9.51
CA VAL A 327 12.64 -5.63 8.74
C VAL A 327 13.09 -6.77 9.67
N PRO A 328 12.70 -8.03 9.42
CA PRO A 328 13.09 -9.14 10.29
C PRO A 328 14.59 -9.30 10.47
N THR A 329 15.39 -8.95 9.46
CA THR A 329 16.84 -9.03 9.46
C THR A 329 17.52 -7.99 10.35
N ALA A 330 16.82 -6.91 10.72
CA ALA A 330 17.35 -5.90 11.64
C ALA A 330 17.77 -6.48 13.00
N TYR A 331 17.09 -7.52 13.45
CA TYR A 331 17.37 -8.18 14.74
C TYR A 331 18.35 -9.37 14.63
N ALA A 332 18.82 -9.73 13.43
CA ALA A 332 19.69 -10.87 13.24
C ALA A 332 20.95 -10.87 14.15
N PRO A 333 21.71 -9.77 14.31
CA PRO A 333 22.88 -9.75 15.20
C PRO A 333 22.50 -10.01 16.67
N GLN A 334 21.37 -9.51 17.14
CA GLN A 334 20.89 -9.74 18.49
C GLN A 334 20.45 -11.18 18.69
N MET A 335 19.77 -11.75 17.71
CA MET A 335 19.37 -13.17 17.71
C MET A 335 20.59 -14.08 17.79
N TRP A 336 21.65 -13.83 17.02
CA TRP A 336 22.91 -14.57 17.07
C TRP A 336 23.60 -14.45 18.41
N ARG A 337 23.65 -13.25 19.02
CA ARG A 337 24.21 -13.06 20.37
C ARG A 337 23.43 -13.86 21.41
N ARG A 338 22.09 -13.81 21.39
CA ARG A 338 21.22 -14.57 22.31
C ARG A 338 21.39 -16.09 22.11
N ALA A 339 21.47 -16.54 20.86
CA ALA A 339 21.72 -17.95 20.55
C ALA A 339 23.10 -18.41 21.06
N ALA A 340 24.15 -17.61 20.88
CA ALA A 340 25.47 -17.90 21.41
C ALA A 340 25.48 -17.94 22.96
N GLN A 341 24.78 -17.03 23.62
CA GLN A 341 24.64 -17.03 25.09
C GLN A 341 23.89 -18.27 25.59
N ALA A 342 22.80 -18.66 24.91
CA ALA A 342 22.09 -19.88 25.24
C ALA A 342 22.96 -21.13 25.06
N ALA A 343 23.70 -21.22 23.93
CA ALA A 343 24.63 -22.32 23.68
C ALA A 343 25.72 -22.40 24.74
N ALA A 344 26.31 -21.26 25.16
CA ALA A 344 27.28 -21.20 26.24
C ALA A 344 26.68 -21.67 27.58
N GLY A 345 25.43 -21.27 27.87
CA GLY A 345 24.71 -21.72 29.05
C GLY A 345 24.48 -23.25 29.05
N PHE A 346 24.05 -23.82 27.94
CA PHE A 346 23.88 -25.27 27.80
C PHE A 346 25.21 -26.02 27.94
N LEU A 347 26.30 -25.53 27.34
CA LEU A 347 27.61 -26.10 27.51
C LEU A 347 28.09 -26.06 28.97
N GLY A 348 27.90 -24.91 29.62
CA GLY A 348 28.23 -24.76 31.06
C GLY A 348 27.46 -25.74 31.95
N ALA A 349 26.15 -25.89 31.69
CA ALA A 349 25.31 -26.86 32.40
C ALA A 349 25.75 -28.31 32.16
N ALA A 350 26.04 -28.68 30.90
CA ALA A 350 26.53 -30.00 30.57
C ALA A 350 27.88 -30.33 31.22
N VAL A 351 28.84 -29.40 31.19
CA VAL A 351 30.13 -29.54 31.86
C VAL A 351 29.94 -29.70 33.39
N SER A 352 29.08 -28.87 34.00
CA SER A 352 28.79 -28.94 35.41
C SER A 352 28.16 -30.29 35.81
N ALA A 353 27.21 -30.78 34.99
CA ALA A 353 26.59 -32.09 35.22
C ALA A 353 27.60 -33.23 35.07
N PHE A 354 28.49 -33.16 34.06
CA PHE A 354 29.54 -34.16 33.86
C PHE A 354 30.56 -34.17 35.03
N VAL A 355 30.99 -33.01 35.48
CA VAL A 355 31.90 -32.88 36.62
C VAL A 355 31.22 -33.40 37.91
N ALA A 356 29.98 -33.05 38.15
CA ALA A 356 29.22 -33.56 39.29
C ALA A 356 29.08 -35.09 39.24
N ALA A 357 28.76 -35.66 38.10
CA ALA A 357 28.66 -37.12 37.92
C ALA A 357 30.02 -37.82 38.13
N ALA A 358 31.14 -37.26 37.65
CA ALA A 358 32.47 -37.79 37.84
C ALA A 358 32.89 -37.77 39.33
N VAL A 359 32.60 -36.66 40.02
CA VAL A 359 32.96 -36.51 41.46
C VAL A 359 32.10 -37.43 42.35
N LEU A 360 30.81 -37.55 42.04
CA LEU A 360 29.89 -38.42 42.82
C LEU A 360 30.06 -39.91 42.46
N GLY A 361 30.37 -40.22 41.19
CA GLY A 361 30.63 -41.60 40.73
C GLY A 361 31.97 -42.19 41.19
N GLY A 362 32.97 -41.35 41.42
CA GLY A 362 34.29 -41.78 41.98
C GLY A 362 34.31 -42.06 43.49
N ARG A 363 33.17 -41.95 44.17
CA ARG A 363 33.01 -42.24 45.60
C ARG A 363 32.37 -43.60 45.87
N ARG A 364 32.30 -44.51 44.88
CA ARG A 364 31.87 -45.90 45.07
C ARG A 364 33.00 -46.87 44.99
#